data_70e54755395a8c35f8830900d342b480
#
_entry.id   70e54755395a8c35f8830900d342b480
#
_cell.length_a   1.000
_cell.length_b   1.000
_cell.length_c   1.000
_cell.angle_alpha   90.00
_cell.angle_beta   90.00
_cell.angle_gamma   90.00
#
_symmetry.space_group_name_H-M   'P 1'
#
loop_
_entity.id
_entity.type
_entity.pdbx_description
1 polymer ?
#
loop_
_entity_poly.entity_id
_entity_poly.type
_entity_poly.pdbx_seq_one_letter_code
_entity_poly.pdbx_strand_id
1 'polypeptide(L)'
;MKNDYLYVMALCQKRSFSKAAKSLYISQPALSKAISSLEKELGAVLFDRSTNDLQPTEACLFYLQCAKQIADTENSIHDYFNSLRNLEAGTLSIGTTSFYCCYSLPRSLQPFSRLHPGLQINLIEQTSNQQLPAMLKNGTLDLALSVNPHGFEAFQRQFFEKEYLILSVPASWPINSTLQDAVLSYEDIMNGSHRQKDCPSVSLSAFGDLPYISLRHDSELYGRVMGMFGRLGSHPHIQMYADQMPTTYFLSLYGYGYALIRDNTLKTVPKPEKSQVVFYRIDDPLAVRDVYFYFRPLAYQSAALKAYLSFLH
;
A
#
# COMPACT_ATOMS: atom_id res chain seq x y z
N MET A 1 17.33 -8.74 -27.43
CA MET A 1 16.64 -7.84 -26.44
C MET A 1 16.21 -8.54 -25.14
N LYS A 2 15.50 -9.69 -25.16
CA LYS A 2 15.02 -10.32 -23.91
C LYS A 2 16.16 -10.75 -22.96
N ASN A 3 17.23 -11.33 -23.49
CA ASN A 3 18.39 -11.71 -22.68
C ASN A 3 19.21 -10.49 -22.21
N ASP A 4 19.32 -9.45 -23.06
CA ASP A 4 20.09 -8.25 -22.73
C ASP A 4 19.48 -7.49 -21.56
N TYR A 5 18.14 -7.39 -21.49
CA TYR A 5 17.44 -6.82 -20.34
C TYR A 5 17.76 -7.55 -19.04
N LEU A 6 17.72 -8.90 -19.06
CA LEU A 6 18.04 -9.70 -17.87
C LEU A 6 19.50 -9.50 -17.43
N TYR A 7 20.42 -9.35 -18.39
CA TYR A 7 21.84 -9.12 -18.11
C TYR A 7 22.07 -7.75 -17.48
N VAL A 8 21.46 -6.70 -18.05
CA VAL A 8 21.55 -5.33 -17.51
C VAL A 8 20.91 -5.26 -16.12
N MET A 9 19.74 -5.84 -15.92
CA MET A 9 19.05 -5.88 -14.63
C MET A 9 19.87 -6.60 -13.56
N ALA A 10 20.44 -7.78 -13.88
CA ALA A 10 21.29 -8.52 -12.96
C ALA A 10 22.55 -7.74 -12.57
N LEU A 11 23.15 -7.01 -13.51
CA LEU A 11 24.31 -6.16 -13.23
C LEU A 11 23.97 -4.98 -12.32
N CYS A 12 22.82 -4.33 -12.53
CA CYS A 12 22.35 -3.26 -11.66
C CYS A 12 22.12 -3.74 -10.22
N GLN A 13 21.56 -4.95 -10.05
CA GLN A 13 21.31 -5.54 -8.74
C GLN A 13 22.58 -6.02 -8.03
N LYS A 14 23.48 -6.69 -8.77
CA LYS A 14 24.67 -7.34 -8.18
C LYS A 14 25.90 -6.45 -8.14
N ARG A 15 25.90 -5.35 -8.89
CA ARG A 15 27.03 -4.39 -9.02
C ARG A 15 28.39 -5.06 -9.27
N SER A 16 28.37 -6.24 -9.91
CA SER A 16 29.56 -7.05 -10.18
C SER A 16 29.30 -8.03 -11.32
N PHE A 17 30.13 -7.99 -12.35
CA PHE A 17 30.05 -8.92 -13.49
C PHE A 17 30.14 -10.37 -13.07
N SER A 18 31.03 -10.71 -12.13
CA SER A 18 31.21 -12.10 -11.68
C SER A 18 29.99 -12.58 -10.89
N LYS A 19 29.43 -11.75 -9.98
CA LYS A 19 28.25 -12.10 -9.20
C LYS A 19 27.00 -12.19 -10.10
N ALA A 20 26.83 -11.26 -11.04
CA ALA A 20 25.72 -11.28 -11.99
C ALA A 20 25.79 -12.50 -12.92
N ALA A 21 26.95 -12.82 -13.49
CA ALA A 21 27.14 -13.98 -14.34
C ALA A 21 26.80 -15.29 -13.60
N LYS A 22 27.25 -15.42 -12.34
CA LYS A 22 26.92 -16.56 -11.49
C LYS A 22 25.40 -16.67 -11.26
N SER A 23 24.70 -15.57 -11.03
CA SER A 23 23.23 -15.56 -10.82
C SER A 23 22.45 -15.89 -12.10
N LEU A 24 23.06 -15.68 -13.26
CA LEU A 24 22.48 -15.95 -14.57
C LEU A 24 22.89 -17.31 -15.15
N TYR A 25 23.72 -18.09 -14.42
CA TYR A 25 24.26 -19.38 -14.85
C TYR A 25 25.05 -19.29 -16.17
N ILE A 26 25.78 -18.19 -16.40
CA ILE A 26 26.67 -17.99 -17.57
C ILE A 26 28.10 -17.64 -17.13
N SER A 27 29.03 -17.70 -18.08
CA SER A 27 30.39 -17.26 -17.78
C SER A 27 30.49 -15.74 -17.77
N GLN A 28 31.36 -15.19 -16.92
CA GLN A 28 31.63 -13.74 -16.85
C GLN A 28 32.09 -13.15 -18.18
N PRO A 29 32.96 -13.81 -18.97
CA PRO A 29 33.33 -13.31 -20.32
C PRO A 29 32.13 -13.23 -21.27
N ALA A 30 31.19 -14.19 -21.20
CA ALA A 30 29.96 -14.17 -22.00
C ALA A 30 29.09 -12.98 -21.66
N LEU A 31 28.86 -12.72 -20.36
CA LEU A 31 28.11 -11.56 -19.89
C LEU A 31 28.79 -10.25 -20.32
N SER A 32 30.11 -10.12 -20.12
CA SER A 32 30.86 -8.93 -20.51
C SER A 32 30.79 -8.66 -22.02
N LYS A 33 30.89 -9.69 -22.85
CA LYS A 33 30.75 -9.58 -24.30
C LYS A 33 29.35 -9.14 -24.71
N ALA A 34 28.31 -9.70 -24.08
CA ALA A 34 26.92 -9.33 -24.34
C ALA A 34 26.65 -7.86 -24.01
N ILE A 35 27.09 -7.39 -22.84
CA ILE A 35 26.93 -5.97 -22.45
C ILE A 35 27.71 -5.05 -23.38
N SER A 36 28.97 -5.38 -23.73
CA SER A 36 29.75 -4.55 -24.66
C SER A 36 29.14 -4.52 -26.07
N SER A 37 28.53 -5.60 -26.51
CA SER A 37 27.78 -5.63 -27.78
C SER A 37 26.58 -4.73 -27.75
N LEU A 38 25.79 -4.77 -26.64
CA LEU A 38 24.63 -3.93 -26.42
C LEU A 38 25.02 -2.43 -26.33
N GLU A 39 26.08 -2.08 -25.59
CA GLU A 39 26.60 -0.72 -25.49
C GLU A 39 27.00 -0.18 -26.86
N LYS A 40 27.64 -1.03 -27.70
CA LYS A 40 28.01 -0.68 -29.08
C LYS A 40 26.79 -0.48 -29.99
N GLU A 41 25.77 -1.32 -29.86
CA GLU A 41 24.51 -1.23 -30.61
C GLU A 41 23.76 0.05 -30.26
N LEU A 42 23.71 0.39 -28.96
CA LEU A 42 23.02 1.58 -28.46
C LEU A 42 23.82 2.88 -28.66
N GLY A 43 25.12 2.78 -28.94
CA GLY A 43 26.02 3.93 -29.01
C GLY A 43 26.24 4.64 -27.67
N ALA A 44 25.96 3.95 -26.55
CA ALA A 44 26.03 4.52 -25.20
C ALA A 44 26.60 3.52 -24.20
N VAL A 45 27.36 4.02 -23.22
CA VAL A 45 27.89 3.24 -22.10
C VAL A 45 26.77 3.08 -21.04
N LEU A 46 26.46 1.83 -20.68
CA LEU A 46 25.45 1.53 -19.69
C LEU A 46 26.03 1.46 -18.27
N PHE A 47 27.29 1.06 -18.12
CA PHE A 47 27.92 0.91 -16.81
C PHE A 47 29.23 1.66 -16.72
N ASP A 48 29.33 2.51 -15.71
CA ASP A 48 30.62 3.12 -15.35
C ASP A 48 31.51 2.08 -14.65
N ARG A 49 32.70 1.88 -15.24
CA ARG A 49 33.73 0.93 -14.77
C ARG A 49 34.95 1.63 -14.18
N SER A 50 34.88 2.96 -14.04
CA SER A 50 36.02 3.77 -13.56
C SER A 50 36.25 3.65 -12.05
N THR A 51 35.24 3.17 -11.31
CA THR A 51 35.30 2.97 -9.87
C THR A 51 35.31 1.48 -9.51
N ASN A 52 35.76 1.15 -8.29
CA ASN A 52 35.70 -0.23 -7.78
C ASN A 52 34.28 -0.81 -7.65
N ASP A 53 33.26 0.02 -7.67
CA ASP A 53 31.86 -0.36 -7.61
C ASP A 53 31.17 -0.02 -8.94
N LEU A 54 30.66 -1.04 -9.61
CA LEU A 54 30.01 -0.92 -10.91
C LEU A 54 28.73 -0.09 -10.77
N GLN A 55 28.69 1.10 -11.40
CA GLN A 55 27.55 2.01 -11.32
C GLN A 55 26.77 2.05 -12.64
N PRO A 56 25.42 1.99 -12.62
CA PRO A 56 24.62 2.21 -13.80
C PRO A 56 24.64 3.69 -14.20
N THR A 57 24.77 3.98 -15.49
CA THR A 57 24.66 5.33 -16.06
C THR A 57 23.19 5.73 -16.20
N GLU A 58 22.93 7.01 -16.50
CA GLU A 58 21.59 7.50 -16.84
C GLU A 58 21.02 6.75 -18.06
N ALA A 59 21.87 6.50 -19.07
CA ALA A 59 21.52 5.68 -20.24
C ALA A 59 21.09 4.25 -19.86
N CYS A 60 21.75 3.65 -18.85
CA CYS A 60 21.37 2.35 -18.34
C CYS A 60 19.97 2.38 -17.68
N LEU A 61 19.68 3.39 -16.88
CA LEU A 61 18.38 3.53 -16.21
C LEU A 61 17.26 3.74 -17.25
N PHE A 62 17.49 4.56 -18.25
CA PHE A 62 16.56 4.75 -19.37
C PHE A 62 16.35 3.46 -20.17
N TYR A 63 17.44 2.76 -20.52
CA TYR A 63 17.34 1.46 -21.19
C TYR A 63 16.49 0.46 -20.39
N LEU A 64 16.72 0.34 -19.07
CA LEU A 64 15.93 -0.55 -18.22
C LEU A 64 14.44 -0.18 -18.21
N GLN A 65 14.12 1.11 -18.19
CA GLN A 65 12.74 1.57 -18.27
C GLN A 65 12.06 1.13 -19.58
N CYS A 66 12.71 1.37 -20.71
CA CYS A 66 12.20 1.00 -22.03
C CYS A 66 12.12 -0.52 -22.21
N ALA A 67 13.19 -1.24 -21.84
CA ALA A 67 13.25 -2.69 -21.98
C ALA A 67 12.18 -3.39 -21.11
N LYS A 68 11.86 -2.81 -19.94
CA LYS A 68 10.77 -3.30 -19.10
C LYS A 68 9.42 -3.11 -19.77
N GLN A 69 9.17 -1.96 -20.42
CA GLN A 69 7.92 -1.74 -21.17
C GLN A 69 7.74 -2.78 -22.30
N ILE A 70 8.83 -3.13 -22.98
CA ILE A 70 8.80 -4.19 -24.00
C ILE A 70 8.48 -5.54 -23.37
N ALA A 71 9.13 -5.90 -22.26
CA ALA A 71 8.86 -7.15 -21.55
C ALA A 71 7.42 -7.22 -21.05
N ASP A 72 6.88 -6.12 -20.53
CA ASP A 72 5.48 -6.04 -20.10
C ASP A 72 4.51 -6.19 -21.28
N THR A 73 4.86 -5.66 -22.45
CA THR A 73 4.07 -5.84 -23.68
C THR A 73 4.07 -7.29 -24.14
N GLU A 74 5.24 -7.96 -24.13
CA GLU A 74 5.35 -9.39 -24.42
C GLU A 74 4.54 -10.23 -23.45
N ASN A 75 4.62 -9.93 -22.14
CA ASN A 75 3.80 -10.60 -21.12
C ASN A 75 2.30 -10.35 -21.34
N SER A 76 1.91 -9.13 -21.73
CA SER A 76 0.51 -8.82 -22.08
C SER A 76 0.00 -9.64 -23.26
N ILE A 77 0.86 -9.95 -24.23
CA ILE A 77 0.53 -10.86 -25.33
C ILE A 77 0.30 -12.28 -24.78
N HIS A 78 1.21 -12.78 -23.96
CA HIS A 78 1.06 -14.08 -23.32
C HIS A 78 -0.17 -14.15 -22.40
N ASP A 79 -0.40 -13.10 -21.60
CA ASP A 79 -1.53 -13.01 -20.70
C ASP A 79 -2.86 -12.90 -21.46
N TYR A 80 -2.89 -12.19 -22.60
CA TYR A 80 -4.05 -12.17 -23.47
C TYR A 80 -4.40 -13.56 -24.01
N PHE A 81 -3.40 -14.30 -24.50
CA PHE A 81 -3.62 -15.67 -24.97
C PHE A 81 -3.93 -16.64 -23.83
N ASN A 82 -3.37 -16.43 -22.63
CA ASN A 82 -3.71 -17.20 -21.44
C ASN A 82 -5.11 -16.84 -20.91
N SER A 83 -5.56 -15.58 -21.05
CA SER A 83 -6.90 -15.17 -20.66
C SER A 83 -7.99 -15.86 -21.50
N LEU A 84 -7.65 -16.16 -22.76
CA LEU A 84 -8.50 -16.99 -23.61
C LEU A 84 -8.64 -18.43 -23.07
N ARG A 85 -7.76 -18.88 -22.19
CA ARG A 85 -7.76 -20.17 -21.50
C ARG A 85 -8.32 -20.13 -20.07
N ASN A 86 -9.25 -19.21 -19.76
CA ASN A 86 -9.94 -19.07 -18.46
C ASN A 86 -9.04 -18.63 -17.30
N LEU A 87 -8.03 -17.82 -17.54
CA LEU A 87 -7.11 -17.30 -16.50
C LEU A 87 -6.40 -18.41 -15.69
N GLU A 88 -6.04 -19.50 -16.34
CA GLU A 88 -5.34 -20.63 -15.72
C GLU A 88 -3.89 -20.32 -15.33
N ALA A 89 -3.35 -19.17 -15.77
CA ALA A 89 -2.02 -18.68 -15.41
C ALA A 89 -1.95 -17.15 -15.52
N GLY A 90 -1.05 -16.54 -14.76
CA GLY A 90 -0.78 -15.12 -14.78
C GLY A 90 -0.33 -14.59 -13.42
N THR A 91 0.04 -13.31 -13.39
CA THR A 91 0.47 -12.63 -12.16
C THR A 91 -0.30 -11.34 -12.00
N LEU A 92 -0.71 -11.04 -10.75
CA LEU A 92 -1.28 -9.76 -10.34
C LEU A 92 -0.42 -9.17 -9.23
N SER A 93 0.27 -8.06 -9.52
CA SER A 93 1.14 -7.37 -8.57
C SER A 93 0.44 -6.13 -8.00
N ILE A 94 0.16 -6.15 -6.70
CA ILE A 94 -0.55 -5.08 -5.98
C ILE A 94 0.40 -4.42 -4.99
N GLY A 95 0.57 -3.10 -5.09
CA GLY A 95 1.37 -2.31 -4.16
C GLY A 95 0.51 -1.46 -3.23
N THR A 96 0.83 -1.45 -1.94
CA THR A 96 0.20 -0.58 -0.94
C THR A 96 0.99 -0.58 0.35
N THR A 97 0.48 0.09 1.39
CA THR A 97 1.08 0.03 2.73
C THR A 97 0.64 -1.23 3.47
N SER A 98 1.45 -1.65 4.47
CA SER A 98 1.17 -2.85 5.31
C SER A 98 -0.24 -2.86 5.89
N PHE A 99 -0.78 -1.69 6.24
CA PHE A 99 -2.15 -1.60 6.75
C PHE A 99 -3.17 -2.21 5.79
N TYR A 100 -3.16 -1.80 4.52
CA TYR A 100 -4.13 -2.31 3.55
C TYR A 100 -3.86 -3.76 3.15
N CYS A 101 -2.60 -4.19 3.14
CA CYS A 101 -2.24 -5.59 2.95
C CYS A 101 -2.86 -6.50 4.02
N CYS A 102 -2.88 -6.05 5.28
CA CYS A 102 -3.38 -6.84 6.41
C CYS A 102 -4.90 -6.72 6.61
N TYR A 103 -5.47 -5.52 6.43
CA TYR A 103 -6.82 -5.22 6.95
C TYR A 103 -7.89 -5.02 5.87
N SER A 104 -7.51 -4.73 4.62
CA SER A 104 -8.48 -4.43 3.56
C SER A 104 -8.43 -5.44 2.42
N LEU A 105 -7.25 -5.67 1.83
CA LEU A 105 -7.09 -6.53 0.66
C LEU A 105 -7.48 -7.99 0.86
N PRO A 106 -7.22 -8.65 2.01
CA PRO A 106 -7.50 -10.08 2.15
C PRO A 106 -8.95 -10.47 1.88
N ARG A 107 -9.90 -9.57 2.15
CA ARG A 107 -11.33 -9.81 1.93
C ARG A 107 -11.72 -9.94 0.47
N SER A 108 -11.06 -9.18 -0.42
CA SER A 108 -11.28 -9.27 -1.86
C SER A 108 -10.39 -10.31 -2.51
N LEU A 109 -9.15 -10.46 -2.01
CA LEU A 109 -8.18 -11.39 -2.60
C LEU A 109 -8.53 -12.85 -2.34
N GLN A 110 -9.02 -13.20 -1.15
CA GLN A 110 -9.34 -14.60 -0.82
C GLN A 110 -10.40 -15.18 -1.75
N PRO A 111 -11.59 -14.58 -1.94
CA PRO A 111 -12.57 -15.12 -2.86
C PRO A 111 -12.09 -15.06 -4.32
N PHE A 112 -11.36 -14.01 -4.71
CA PHE A 112 -10.78 -13.91 -6.05
C PHE A 112 -9.79 -15.04 -6.34
N SER A 113 -8.88 -15.35 -5.41
CA SER A 113 -7.92 -16.44 -5.55
C SER A 113 -8.58 -17.82 -5.65
N ARG A 114 -9.75 -17.99 -5.01
CA ARG A 114 -10.53 -19.24 -5.15
C ARG A 114 -11.15 -19.40 -6.54
N LEU A 115 -11.55 -18.28 -7.15
CA LEU A 115 -12.10 -18.29 -8.52
C LEU A 115 -11.00 -18.46 -9.57
N HIS A 116 -9.78 -18.00 -9.28
CA HIS A 116 -8.65 -18.01 -10.21
C HIS A 116 -7.41 -18.65 -9.58
N PRO A 117 -7.43 -19.98 -9.31
CA PRO A 117 -6.36 -20.66 -8.57
C PRO A 117 -5.03 -20.71 -9.31
N GLY A 118 -5.03 -20.50 -10.63
CA GLY A 118 -3.81 -20.42 -11.46
C GLY A 118 -3.12 -19.05 -11.43
N LEU A 119 -3.74 -18.01 -10.84
CA LEU A 119 -3.13 -16.71 -10.75
C LEU A 119 -2.20 -16.58 -9.53
N GLN A 120 -1.00 -16.10 -9.76
CA GLN A 120 -0.08 -15.70 -8.69
C GLN A 120 -0.36 -14.26 -8.28
N ILE A 121 -0.64 -14.03 -7.00
CA ILE A 121 -0.81 -12.67 -6.44
C ILE A 121 0.46 -12.28 -5.71
N ASN A 122 1.06 -11.15 -6.11
CA ASN A 122 2.21 -10.55 -5.45
C ASN A 122 1.75 -9.30 -4.69
N LEU A 123 1.81 -9.33 -3.36
CA LEU A 123 1.62 -8.16 -2.53
C LEU A 123 2.97 -7.50 -2.27
N ILE A 124 3.09 -6.22 -2.61
CA ILE A 124 4.31 -5.44 -2.45
C ILE A 124 4.04 -4.35 -1.44
N GLU A 125 4.51 -4.57 -0.22
CA GLU A 125 4.36 -3.63 0.88
C GLU A 125 5.35 -2.48 0.79
N GLN A 126 4.86 -1.26 0.99
CA GLN A 126 5.65 -0.05 1.07
C GLN A 126 5.46 0.62 2.43
N THR A 127 6.51 1.23 2.96
CA THR A 127 6.42 2.04 4.19
C THR A 127 5.64 3.33 3.97
N SER A 128 5.64 3.84 2.73
CA SER A 128 4.84 5.00 2.33
C SER A 128 4.31 4.85 0.90
N ASN A 129 3.27 5.62 0.57
CA ASN A 129 2.66 5.62 -0.76
C ASN A 129 3.48 6.37 -1.83
N GLN A 130 4.58 7.03 -1.47
CA GLN A 130 5.34 7.92 -2.37
C GLN A 130 5.96 7.20 -3.57
N GLN A 131 6.35 5.93 -3.41
CA GLN A 131 6.99 5.16 -4.48
C GLN A 131 5.99 4.47 -5.42
N LEU A 132 4.74 4.30 -5.00
CA LEU A 132 3.72 3.56 -5.75
C LEU A 132 3.47 4.11 -7.17
N PRO A 133 3.40 5.46 -7.42
CA PRO A 133 3.22 5.99 -8.76
C PRO A 133 4.38 5.61 -9.71
N ALA A 134 5.62 5.68 -9.22
CA ALA A 134 6.79 5.28 -10.02
C ALA A 134 6.77 3.78 -10.32
N MET A 135 6.36 2.94 -9.36
CA MET A 135 6.25 1.49 -9.53
C MET A 135 5.13 1.09 -10.50
N LEU A 136 4.01 1.83 -10.54
CA LEU A 136 2.97 1.67 -11.57
C LEU A 136 3.50 2.08 -12.95
N LYS A 137 4.16 3.24 -13.02
CA LYS A 137 4.70 3.78 -14.27
C LYS A 137 5.70 2.82 -14.92
N ASN A 138 6.59 2.24 -14.15
CA ASN A 138 7.61 1.31 -14.65
C ASN A 138 7.12 -0.15 -14.75
N GLY A 139 5.82 -0.43 -14.44
CA GLY A 139 5.20 -1.77 -14.54
C GLY A 139 5.65 -2.77 -13.47
N THR A 140 6.26 -2.34 -12.36
CA THR A 140 6.52 -3.21 -11.21
C THR A 140 5.22 -3.62 -10.53
N LEU A 141 4.21 -2.73 -10.61
CA LEU A 141 2.86 -2.98 -10.12
C LEU A 141 1.86 -2.96 -11.28
N ASP A 142 0.84 -3.78 -11.18
CA ASP A 142 -0.39 -3.68 -11.96
C ASP A 142 -1.38 -2.74 -11.31
N LEU A 143 -1.47 -2.80 -9.98
CA LEU A 143 -2.38 -2.05 -9.12
C LEU A 143 -1.63 -1.38 -7.98
N ALA A 144 -1.99 -0.14 -7.66
CA ALA A 144 -1.63 0.51 -6.40
C ALA A 144 -2.90 0.86 -5.62
N LEU A 145 -2.95 0.52 -4.33
CA LEU A 145 -4.03 0.94 -3.44
C LEU A 145 -3.56 2.13 -2.59
N SER A 146 -4.23 3.26 -2.73
CA SER A 146 -3.86 4.49 -2.03
C SER A 146 -5.08 5.37 -1.73
N VAL A 147 -4.93 6.17 -0.71
CA VAL A 147 -5.87 7.25 -0.31
C VAL A 147 -5.40 8.61 -0.83
N ASN A 148 -4.12 8.72 -1.19
CA ASN A 148 -3.54 9.96 -1.66
C ASN A 148 -3.55 9.97 -3.20
N PRO A 149 -4.23 10.92 -3.86
CA PRO A 149 -4.23 11.03 -5.31
C PRO A 149 -2.93 11.62 -5.88
N HIS A 150 -2.08 12.22 -5.04
CA HIS A 150 -0.86 12.86 -5.49
C HIS A 150 0.12 11.89 -6.14
N GLY A 151 0.58 12.23 -7.34
CA GLY A 151 1.43 11.38 -8.17
C GLY A 151 0.68 10.36 -9.02
N PHE A 152 -0.65 10.27 -8.87
CA PHE A 152 -1.49 9.36 -9.64
C PHE A 152 -2.34 10.04 -10.73
N GLU A 153 -2.07 11.30 -11.04
CA GLU A 153 -2.88 12.13 -11.96
C GLU A 153 -2.97 11.54 -13.38
N ALA A 154 -1.94 10.79 -13.80
CA ALA A 154 -1.88 10.13 -15.11
C ALA A 154 -2.47 8.71 -15.13
N PHE A 155 -2.96 8.21 -14.01
CA PHE A 155 -3.47 6.85 -13.87
C PHE A 155 -5.00 6.84 -13.82
N GLN A 156 -5.60 5.73 -14.26
CA GLN A 156 -7.00 5.45 -14.00
C GLN A 156 -7.20 5.05 -12.54
N ARG A 157 -8.39 5.30 -12.02
CA ARG A 157 -8.73 4.91 -10.66
C ARG A 157 -10.09 4.26 -10.58
N GLN A 158 -10.22 3.33 -9.63
CA GLN A 158 -11.47 2.70 -9.26
C GLN A 158 -11.65 2.80 -7.75
N PHE A 159 -12.83 3.22 -7.32
CA PHE A 159 -13.16 3.25 -5.90
C PHE A 159 -13.09 1.82 -5.32
N PHE A 160 -12.48 1.69 -4.16
CA PHE A 160 -12.37 0.41 -3.45
C PHE A 160 -13.23 0.40 -2.19
N GLU A 161 -12.95 1.29 -1.25
CA GLU A 161 -13.70 1.38 -0.01
C GLU A 161 -13.64 2.80 0.59
N LYS A 162 -14.51 3.03 1.57
CA LYS A 162 -14.47 4.22 2.40
C LYS A 162 -13.84 3.87 3.75
N GLU A 163 -12.80 4.63 4.13
CA GLU A 163 -12.09 4.50 5.39
C GLU A 163 -12.64 5.49 6.41
N TYR A 164 -12.95 5.02 7.60
CA TYR A 164 -13.37 5.83 8.72
C TYR A 164 -12.34 5.76 9.86
N LEU A 165 -11.92 6.93 10.35
CA LEU A 165 -11.22 7.01 11.63
C LEU A 165 -12.24 7.11 12.76
N ILE A 166 -12.01 6.34 13.80
CA ILE A 166 -12.78 6.32 15.04
C ILE A 166 -11.84 6.45 16.23
N LEU A 167 -12.36 6.95 17.34
CA LEU A 167 -11.65 6.92 18.61
C LEU A 167 -11.84 5.55 19.27
N SER A 168 -10.77 5.03 19.84
CA SER A 168 -10.76 3.91 20.79
C SER A 168 -10.36 4.48 22.15
N VAL A 169 -11.28 4.48 23.10
CA VAL A 169 -11.14 5.13 24.41
C VAL A 169 -11.30 4.11 25.51
N PRO A 170 -10.41 4.05 26.53
CA PRO A 170 -10.57 3.12 27.65
C PRO A 170 -11.93 3.25 28.32
N ALA A 171 -12.65 2.13 28.48
CA ALA A 171 -14.03 2.11 28.98
C ALA A 171 -14.19 2.66 30.41
N SER A 172 -13.12 2.57 31.20
CA SER A 172 -13.12 3.06 32.59
C SER A 172 -12.96 4.58 32.73
N TRP A 173 -12.75 5.30 31.63
CA TRP A 173 -12.48 6.74 31.72
C TRP A 173 -13.76 7.56 31.97
N PRO A 174 -13.72 8.58 32.87
CA PRO A 174 -14.89 9.39 33.25
C PRO A 174 -15.55 10.13 32.08
N ILE A 175 -14.77 10.47 31.03
CA ILE A 175 -15.27 11.17 29.85
C ILE A 175 -16.41 10.39 29.15
N ASN A 176 -16.41 9.05 29.27
CA ASN A 176 -17.45 8.23 28.66
C ASN A 176 -18.83 8.48 29.28
N SER A 177 -18.88 8.86 30.54
CA SER A 177 -20.15 9.24 31.19
C SER A 177 -20.66 10.60 30.69
N THR A 178 -19.75 11.52 30.32
CA THR A 178 -20.14 12.82 29.78
C THR A 178 -20.63 12.70 28.33
N LEU A 179 -20.07 11.74 27.57
CA LEU A 179 -20.33 11.53 26.14
C LEU A 179 -21.20 10.27 25.89
N GLN A 180 -21.99 9.84 26.88
CA GLN A 180 -22.73 8.56 26.84
C GLN A 180 -23.60 8.38 25.60
N ASP A 181 -24.21 9.47 25.08
CA ASP A 181 -25.11 9.43 23.93
C ASP A 181 -24.37 9.19 22.60
N ALA A 182 -23.04 9.36 22.58
CA ALA A 182 -22.19 9.14 21.41
C ALA A 182 -21.32 7.89 21.52
N VAL A 183 -21.43 7.13 22.63
CA VAL A 183 -20.69 5.89 22.85
C VAL A 183 -21.13 4.83 21.84
N LEU A 184 -20.15 4.22 21.18
CA LEU A 184 -20.34 3.08 20.27
C LEU A 184 -19.67 1.84 20.85
N SER A 185 -20.34 0.73 20.74
CA SER A 185 -19.82 -0.59 21.10
C SER A 185 -18.97 -1.18 19.96
N TYR A 186 -18.28 -2.29 20.24
CA TYR A 186 -17.62 -3.08 19.20
C TYR A 186 -18.62 -3.53 18.11
N GLU A 187 -19.82 -3.96 18.52
CA GLU A 187 -20.89 -4.38 17.62
C GLU A 187 -21.36 -3.26 16.70
N ASP A 188 -21.45 -2.03 17.22
CA ASP A 188 -21.83 -0.85 16.42
C ASP A 188 -20.83 -0.55 15.33
N ILE A 189 -19.53 -0.79 15.57
CA ILE A 189 -18.51 -0.66 14.54
C ILE A 189 -18.62 -1.81 13.53
N MET A 190 -18.81 -3.04 14.01
CA MET A 190 -18.89 -4.22 13.15
C MET A 190 -20.09 -4.21 12.21
N ASN A 191 -21.24 -3.74 12.67
CA ASN A 191 -22.46 -3.61 11.87
C ASN A 191 -22.52 -2.32 11.03
N GLY A 192 -21.54 -1.39 11.24
CA GLY A 192 -21.44 -0.14 10.48
C GLY A 192 -22.31 1.01 10.96
N SER A 193 -22.87 0.97 12.18
CA SER A 193 -23.69 2.06 12.76
C SER A 193 -22.96 3.40 12.75
N HIS A 194 -21.65 3.41 13.01
CA HIS A 194 -20.80 4.61 12.97
C HIS A 194 -20.73 5.31 11.60
N ARG A 195 -21.16 4.64 10.52
CA ARG A 195 -21.16 5.16 9.16
C ARG A 195 -22.47 5.85 8.77
N GLN A 196 -23.49 5.69 9.58
CA GLN A 196 -24.80 6.29 9.33
C GLN A 196 -24.72 7.80 9.53
N LYS A 197 -25.53 8.54 8.77
CA LYS A 197 -25.48 10.01 8.75
C LYS A 197 -25.89 10.61 10.09
N ASP A 198 -26.83 9.98 10.75
CA ASP A 198 -27.44 10.35 12.03
C ASP A 198 -26.70 9.82 13.27
N CYS A 199 -25.62 9.04 13.06
CA CYS A 199 -24.79 8.57 14.18
C CYS A 199 -24.13 9.76 14.90
N PRO A 200 -24.31 9.89 16.22
CA PRO A 200 -23.66 10.92 17.00
C PRO A 200 -22.13 10.92 16.82
N SER A 201 -21.55 12.11 16.83
CA SER A 201 -20.09 12.29 16.69
C SER A 201 -19.57 13.20 17.80
N VAL A 202 -18.28 13.11 18.07
CA VAL A 202 -17.59 13.88 19.11
C VAL A 202 -16.51 14.78 18.50
N SER A 203 -16.31 15.94 19.09
CA SER A 203 -15.15 16.80 18.77
C SER A 203 -13.90 16.25 19.46
N LEU A 204 -12.77 16.25 18.75
CA LEU A 204 -11.47 15.89 19.32
C LEU A 204 -11.03 16.84 20.44
N SER A 205 -11.55 18.06 20.50
CA SER A 205 -11.25 19.01 21.58
C SER A 205 -11.61 18.47 22.97
N ALA A 206 -12.63 17.60 23.07
CA ALA A 206 -12.99 16.95 24.34
C ALA A 206 -11.90 15.99 24.88
N PHE A 207 -10.96 15.59 24.03
CA PHE A 207 -9.90 14.63 24.34
C PHE A 207 -8.50 15.25 24.38
N GLY A 208 -8.37 16.58 24.15
CA GLY A 208 -7.08 17.25 24.01
C GLY A 208 -6.13 17.06 25.20
N ASP A 209 -6.66 17.15 26.42
CA ASP A 209 -5.90 17.00 27.67
C ASP A 209 -5.73 15.55 28.13
N LEU A 210 -6.39 14.61 27.48
CA LEU A 210 -6.32 13.19 27.85
C LEU A 210 -5.12 12.52 27.19
N PRO A 211 -4.52 11.46 27.83
CA PRO A 211 -3.39 10.74 27.25
C PRO A 211 -3.71 10.17 25.88
N TYR A 212 -2.96 10.59 24.86
CA TYR A 212 -3.08 10.14 23.48
C TYR A 212 -1.93 9.21 23.09
N ILE A 213 -2.25 8.09 22.44
CA ILE A 213 -1.28 7.18 21.84
C ILE A 213 -1.20 7.48 20.37
N SER A 214 -0.11 8.13 19.95
CA SER A 214 0.12 8.60 18.58
C SER A 214 0.90 7.61 17.74
N LEU A 215 0.79 7.71 16.42
CA LEU A 215 1.80 7.20 15.51
C LEU A 215 2.97 8.18 15.40
N ARG A 216 4.12 7.72 14.86
CA ARG A 216 5.29 8.58 14.65
C ARG A 216 5.04 9.64 13.60
N HIS A 217 5.90 10.68 13.61
CA HIS A 217 5.77 11.88 12.77
C HIS A 217 5.80 11.64 11.26
N ASP A 218 6.47 10.58 10.81
CA ASP A 218 6.56 10.16 9.41
C ASP A 218 5.31 9.39 8.92
N SER A 219 4.42 9.04 9.84
CA SER A 219 3.14 8.43 9.50
C SER A 219 2.18 9.44 8.86
N GLU A 220 1.55 9.06 7.75
CA GLU A 220 0.48 9.84 7.13
C GLU A 220 -0.69 10.10 8.11
N LEU A 221 -1.01 9.11 8.95
CA LEU A 221 -2.06 9.28 9.94
C LEU A 221 -1.69 10.28 11.03
N TYR A 222 -0.41 10.38 11.43
CA TYR A 222 0.03 11.43 12.35
C TYR A 222 -0.31 12.82 11.80
N GLY A 223 0.13 13.13 10.56
CA GLY A 223 -0.16 14.42 9.93
C GLY A 223 -1.66 14.72 9.83
N ARG A 224 -2.46 13.70 9.55
CA ARG A 224 -3.92 13.78 9.46
C ARG A 224 -4.56 14.12 10.82
N VAL A 225 -4.13 13.46 11.89
CA VAL A 225 -4.62 13.71 13.26
C VAL A 225 -4.20 15.09 13.74
N MET A 226 -2.94 15.48 13.53
CA MET A 226 -2.47 16.83 13.87
C MET A 226 -3.25 17.91 13.11
N GLY A 227 -3.60 17.66 11.86
CA GLY A 227 -4.47 18.53 11.07
C GLY A 227 -5.88 18.68 11.65
N MET A 228 -6.46 17.62 12.21
CA MET A 228 -7.76 17.69 12.90
C MET A 228 -7.68 18.55 14.15
N PHE A 229 -6.69 18.32 15.02
CA PHE A 229 -6.48 19.13 16.22
C PHE A 229 -6.15 20.60 15.89
N GLY A 230 -5.32 20.85 14.87
CA GLY A 230 -4.95 22.20 14.43
C GLY A 230 -6.17 23.04 13.99
N ARG A 231 -7.17 22.41 13.33
CA ARG A 231 -8.43 23.12 12.98
C ARG A 231 -9.26 23.49 14.20
N LEU A 232 -9.10 22.79 15.31
CA LEU A 232 -9.76 23.11 16.58
C LEU A 232 -8.96 24.07 17.45
N GLY A 233 -7.79 24.56 16.96
CA GLY A 233 -6.88 25.41 17.71
C GLY A 233 -6.28 24.72 18.95
N SER A 234 -6.20 23.37 18.93
CA SER A 234 -5.73 22.55 20.06
C SER A 234 -4.63 21.59 19.63
N HIS A 235 -4.03 20.92 20.61
CA HIS A 235 -3.00 19.89 20.40
C HIS A 235 -3.32 18.70 21.30
N PRO A 236 -3.10 17.46 20.84
CA PRO A 236 -3.28 16.29 21.71
C PRO A 236 -2.16 16.18 22.74
N HIS A 237 -2.49 15.74 23.95
CA HIS A 237 -1.50 15.36 24.96
C HIS A 237 -0.92 14.00 24.60
N ILE A 238 0.16 13.96 23.83
CA ILE A 238 0.77 12.71 23.37
C ILE A 238 1.53 12.06 24.53
N GLN A 239 0.99 10.95 25.04
CA GLN A 239 1.58 10.14 26.08
C GLN A 239 2.62 9.13 25.54
N MET A 240 2.35 8.54 24.37
CA MET A 240 3.17 7.49 23.77
C MET A 240 3.19 7.60 22.24
N TYR A 241 4.28 7.11 21.64
CA TYR A 241 4.40 6.91 20.20
C TYR A 241 4.50 5.42 19.88
N ALA A 242 3.83 4.98 18.83
CA ALA A 242 3.95 3.64 18.27
C ALA A 242 4.20 3.70 16.76
N ASP A 243 4.78 2.67 16.18
CA ASP A 243 5.05 2.60 14.74
C ASP A 243 3.83 2.09 13.95
N GLN A 244 3.00 1.25 14.59
CA GLN A 244 1.88 0.57 13.94
C GLN A 244 0.55 0.89 14.64
N MET A 245 -0.51 1.13 13.84
CA MET A 245 -1.84 1.42 14.36
C MET A 245 -2.41 0.28 15.24
N PRO A 246 -2.25 -1.01 14.92
CA PRO A 246 -2.72 -2.05 15.83
C PRO A 246 -2.11 -1.96 17.23
N THR A 247 -0.86 -1.52 17.32
CA THR A 247 -0.19 -1.29 18.61
C THR A 247 -0.91 -0.20 19.41
N THR A 248 -1.30 0.92 18.77
CA THR A 248 -2.03 2.00 19.47
C THR A 248 -3.38 1.50 19.98
N TYR A 249 -4.07 0.67 19.18
CA TYR A 249 -5.33 0.04 19.61
C TYR A 249 -5.13 -0.87 20.82
N PHE A 250 -4.16 -1.79 20.76
CA PHE A 250 -3.91 -2.69 21.90
C PHE A 250 -3.51 -1.93 23.17
N LEU A 251 -2.70 -0.89 23.05
CA LEU A 251 -2.34 -0.05 24.20
C LEU A 251 -3.58 0.68 24.78
N SER A 252 -4.55 1.06 23.96
CA SER A 252 -5.80 1.64 24.44
C SER A 252 -6.66 0.63 25.22
N LEU A 253 -6.66 -0.66 24.83
CA LEU A 253 -7.30 -1.73 25.59
C LEU A 253 -6.70 -1.88 27.01
N TYR A 254 -5.39 -1.62 27.16
CA TYR A 254 -4.70 -1.67 28.46
C TYR A 254 -4.83 -0.35 29.25
N GLY A 255 -5.53 0.65 28.73
CA GLY A 255 -5.78 1.90 29.44
C GLY A 255 -4.67 2.93 29.41
N TYR A 256 -3.63 2.76 28.57
CA TYR A 256 -2.51 3.70 28.49
C TYR A 256 -2.89 5.06 27.87
N GLY A 257 -3.93 5.11 27.09
CA GLY A 257 -4.38 6.32 26.42
C GLY A 257 -5.51 6.01 25.44
N TYR A 258 -6.13 7.04 24.86
CA TYR A 258 -6.99 6.85 23.71
C TYR A 258 -6.17 6.79 22.41
N ALA A 259 -6.73 6.16 21.38
CA ALA A 259 -6.10 6.04 20.08
C ALA A 259 -7.09 6.40 18.95
N LEU A 260 -6.58 6.94 17.85
CA LEU A 260 -7.34 7.03 16.60
C LEU A 260 -6.99 5.83 15.73
N ILE A 261 -7.99 5.05 15.38
CA ILE A 261 -7.83 3.83 14.60
C ILE A 261 -8.75 3.84 13.38
N ARG A 262 -8.41 3.09 12.35
CA ARG A 262 -9.30 2.84 11.21
C ARG A 262 -10.30 1.75 11.60
N ASP A 263 -11.56 1.94 11.25
CA ASP A 263 -12.64 0.98 11.57
C ASP A 263 -12.38 -0.44 11.05
N ASN A 264 -11.70 -0.57 9.91
CA ASN A 264 -11.31 -1.86 9.35
C ASN A 264 -10.37 -2.67 10.25
N THR A 265 -9.62 -2.03 11.15
CA THR A 265 -8.76 -2.72 12.13
C THR A 265 -9.58 -3.72 12.96
N LEU A 266 -10.76 -3.31 13.44
CA LEU A 266 -11.61 -4.14 14.31
C LEU A 266 -12.20 -5.36 13.60
N LYS A 267 -12.31 -5.32 12.29
CA LYS A 267 -12.83 -6.45 11.51
C LYS A 267 -11.85 -7.63 11.38
N THR A 268 -10.59 -7.42 11.76
CA THR A 268 -9.51 -8.40 11.59
C THR A 268 -8.92 -8.83 12.93
N VAL A 269 -8.93 -7.95 13.94
CA VAL A 269 -8.48 -8.30 15.28
C VAL A 269 -9.57 -9.05 16.04
N PRO A 270 -9.21 -10.03 16.90
CA PRO A 270 -10.17 -10.71 17.74
C PRO A 270 -10.95 -9.73 18.63
N LYS A 271 -12.25 -10.00 18.81
CA LYS A 271 -13.06 -9.24 19.77
C LYS A 271 -12.46 -9.39 21.16
N PRO A 272 -12.27 -8.29 21.91
CA PRO A 272 -11.86 -8.36 23.31
C PRO A 272 -12.86 -9.14 24.15
N GLU A 273 -12.40 -9.99 25.07
CA GLU A 273 -13.26 -10.79 25.96
C GLU A 273 -14.15 -9.92 26.87
N LYS A 274 -13.66 -8.72 27.21
CA LYS A 274 -14.39 -7.69 27.97
C LYS A 274 -14.37 -6.39 27.19
N SER A 275 -15.42 -5.58 27.36
CA SER A 275 -15.48 -4.22 26.81
C SER A 275 -14.47 -3.32 27.52
N GLN A 276 -13.19 -3.42 27.11
CA GLN A 276 -12.08 -2.64 27.69
C GLN A 276 -12.02 -1.22 27.11
N VAL A 277 -12.62 -1.03 25.93
CA VAL A 277 -12.72 0.25 25.25
C VAL A 277 -14.14 0.47 24.74
N VAL A 278 -14.48 1.73 24.56
CA VAL A 278 -15.61 2.22 23.79
C VAL A 278 -15.11 3.00 22.60
N PHE A 279 -15.98 3.19 21.60
CA PHE A 279 -15.60 3.89 20.37
C PHE A 279 -16.44 5.15 20.19
N TYR A 280 -15.91 6.09 19.41
CA TYR A 280 -16.63 7.30 19.04
C TYR A 280 -16.36 7.61 17.56
N ARG A 281 -17.41 8.07 16.89
CA ARG A 281 -17.29 8.72 15.60
C ARG A 281 -16.73 10.13 15.82
N ILE A 282 -15.82 10.55 14.95
CA ILE A 282 -15.16 11.85 15.03
C ILE A 282 -15.91 12.85 14.14
N ASP A 283 -16.20 14.02 14.69
CA ASP A 283 -16.80 15.14 13.96
C ASP A 283 -15.74 15.94 13.25
N ASP A 284 -15.20 15.38 12.19
CA ASP A 284 -14.19 16.04 11.35
C ASP A 284 -14.15 15.45 9.93
N PRO A 285 -14.16 16.31 8.87
CA PRO A 285 -14.08 15.83 7.49
C PRO A 285 -12.87 14.95 7.19
N LEU A 286 -11.73 15.17 7.87
CA LEU A 286 -10.56 14.31 7.73
C LEU A 286 -10.73 12.93 8.39
N ALA A 287 -11.80 12.69 9.16
CA ALA A 287 -12.06 11.38 9.72
C ALA A 287 -12.53 10.37 8.67
N VAL A 288 -12.98 10.84 7.51
CA VAL A 288 -13.50 9.97 6.43
C VAL A 288 -12.76 10.25 5.14
N ARG A 289 -12.39 9.23 4.42
CA ARG A 289 -11.80 9.37 3.08
C ARG A 289 -12.06 8.15 2.22
N ASP A 290 -11.97 8.35 0.91
CA ASP A 290 -12.10 7.31 -0.07
C ASP A 290 -10.73 6.67 -0.34
N VAL A 291 -10.74 5.36 -0.53
CA VAL A 291 -9.58 4.54 -0.91
C VAL A 291 -9.79 4.09 -2.33
N TYR A 292 -8.76 4.27 -3.18
CA TYR A 292 -8.83 3.95 -4.60
C TYR A 292 -7.75 2.96 -5.00
N PHE A 293 -8.09 2.07 -5.92
CA PHE A 293 -7.12 1.43 -6.78
C PHE A 293 -6.72 2.37 -7.91
N TYR A 294 -5.43 2.47 -8.16
CA TYR A 294 -4.83 3.17 -9.29
C TYR A 294 -4.14 2.18 -10.21
N PHE A 295 -4.28 2.36 -11.52
CA PHE A 295 -3.73 1.46 -12.52
C PHE A 295 -3.49 2.18 -13.85
N ARG A 296 -2.65 1.58 -14.70
CA ARG A 296 -2.34 2.11 -16.02
C ARG A 296 -3.56 2.07 -16.95
N PRO A 297 -3.64 2.96 -17.98
CA PRO A 297 -4.71 2.93 -18.98
C PRO A 297 -4.83 1.57 -19.67
N LEU A 298 -6.00 1.30 -20.28
CA LEU A 298 -6.42 0.01 -20.85
C LEU A 298 -5.41 -0.70 -21.75
N ALA A 299 -4.60 0.06 -22.51
CA ALA A 299 -3.59 -0.50 -23.41
C ALA A 299 -2.49 -1.34 -22.70
N TYR A 300 -2.35 -1.20 -21.39
CA TYR A 300 -1.30 -1.82 -20.58
C TYR A 300 -1.84 -2.72 -19.45
N GLN A 301 -3.12 -3.08 -19.52
CA GLN A 301 -3.75 -3.89 -18.46
C GLN A 301 -3.65 -5.37 -18.79
N SER A 302 -3.07 -6.14 -17.85
CA SER A 302 -3.06 -7.61 -17.93
C SER A 302 -4.47 -8.20 -17.78
N ALA A 303 -4.65 -9.44 -18.22
CA ALA A 303 -5.92 -10.16 -18.04
C ALA A 303 -6.25 -10.35 -16.55
N ALA A 304 -5.26 -10.62 -15.72
CA ALA A 304 -5.40 -10.76 -14.26
C ALA A 304 -5.91 -9.46 -13.62
N LEU A 305 -5.35 -8.30 -14.04
CA LEU A 305 -5.81 -7.00 -13.58
C LEU A 305 -7.27 -6.75 -13.96
N LYS A 306 -7.63 -6.97 -15.23
CA LYS A 306 -9.02 -6.78 -15.71
C LYS A 306 -10.01 -7.67 -14.96
N ALA A 307 -9.65 -8.93 -14.75
CA ALA A 307 -10.48 -9.87 -13.99
C ALA A 307 -10.68 -9.40 -12.54
N TYR A 308 -9.60 -8.95 -11.88
CA TYR A 308 -9.71 -8.48 -10.50
C TYR A 308 -10.54 -7.21 -10.38
N LEU A 309 -10.33 -6.22 -11.26
CA LEU A 309 -11.15 -5.00 -11.28
C LEU A 309 -12.64 -5.30 -11.53
N SER A 310 -12.94 -6.25 -12.43
CA SER A 310 -14.32 -6.67 -12.70
C SER A 310 -14.93 -7.46 -11.52
N PHE A 311 -14.12 -8.20 -10.78
CA PHE A 311 -14.56 -8.95 -9.60
C PHE A 311 -14.94 -8.02 -8.42
N LEU A 312 -14.37 -6.83 -8.34
CA LEU A 312 -14.65 -5.85 -7.27
C LEU A 312 -15.99 -5.11 -7.46
N HIS A 313 -16.67 -5.27 -8.59
CA HIS A 313 -18.01 -4.75 -8.89
C HIS A 313 -19.09 -5.77 -8.52
#